data_1fbd65c83c65d385021d7bfe248451e9
#
_entry.id   1fbd65c83c65d385021d7bfe248451e9
#
_cell.length_a   1.000
_cell.length_b   1.000
_cell.length_c   1.000
_cell.angle_alpha   90.00
_cell.angle_beta   90.00
_cell.angle_gamma   90.00
#
_symmetry.space_group_name_H-M   'P 1'
#
loop_
_entity.id
_entity.type
_entity.pdbx_description
1 polymer ?
#
loop_
_entity_poly.entity_id
_entity_poly.type
_entity_poly.pdbx_seq_one_letter_code
_entity_poly.pdbx_strand_id
1 'polypeptide(L)'
;MDKNNIIETIKMLDEENLDIRTLTMGISLFDCIDKDYKKACEKIYEKILRESKDFIETSKEVSAIYGVPIINNRISVTPISLIAAATDLDDYTPFAECLDRAAKDVGVDFIGGFSALVQKGMTKADEILIKSIPKALSTTDLVCSSVNVGSTKAGINMDAVAMCGEVVKDLAERTKDTDALGCAKLVIFSNAVEDNPFMAGAFHGVSEADTVINVGVSGPGVVKAAISGKDNLPINEICEIIKKTAFKITRMGELVARDVCDRLGKSFGILDL
;
A
#
# COMPACT_ATOMS: atom_id res chain seq x y z
N MET A 1 6.17 4.24 33.08
CA MET A 1 5.56 5.22 32.20
C MET A 1 5.26 6.46 33.02
N ASP A 2 5.79 7.63 32.65
CA ASP A 2 5.57 8.87 33.42
C ASP A 2 4.12 9.34 33.17
N LYS A 3 3.47 9.92 34.24
CA LYS A 3 2.11 10.46 34.14
C LYS A 3 1.95 11.47 32.99
N ASN A 4 2.98 12.26 32.73
CA ASN A 4 2.99 13.25 31.66
C ASN A 4 2.90 12.59 30.28
N ASN A 5 3.60 11.47 30.07
CA ASN A 5 3.55 10.73 28.82
C ASN A 5 2.16 10.11 28.56
N ILE A 6 1.47 9.66 29.61
CA ILE A 6 0.10 9.14 29.50
C ILE A 6 -0.87 10.25 29.09
N ILE A 7 -0.80 11.42 29.77
CA ILE A 7 -1.66 12.56 29.46
C ILE A 7 -1.40 13.07 28.03
N GLU A 8 -0.14 13.14 27.60
CA GLU A 8 0.21 13.53 26.24
C GLU A 8 -0.34 12.54 25.21
N THR A 9 -0.28 11.23 25.48
CA THR A 9 -0.85 10.21 24.57
C THR A 9 -2.36 10.36 24.45
N ILE A 10 -3.08 10.54 25.56
CA ILE A 10 -4.53 10.79 25.55
C ILE A 10 -4.84 12.05 24.75
N LYS A 11 -4.08 13.11 24.93
CA LYS A 11 -4.26 14.36 24.18
C LYS A 11 -4.06 14.17 22.68
N MET A 12 -3.07 13.39 22.27
CA MET A 12 -2.82 13.07 20.85
C MET A 12 -4.00 12.30 20.23
N LEU A 13 -4.63 11.41 20.99
CA LEU A 13 -5.77 10.64 20.52
C LEU A 13 -7.05 11.50 20.46
N ASP A 14 -7.37 12.21 21.53
CA ASP A 14 -8.65 12.91 21.68
C ASP A 14 -8.67 14.30 21.01
N GLU A 15 -7.56 15.04 21.06
CA GLU A 15 -7.49 16.42 20.55
C GLU A 15 -6.77 16.50 19.18
N GLU A 16 -5.73 15.69 18.94
CA GLU A 16 -4.88 15.75 17.75
C GLU A 16 -5.29 14.72 16.67
N ASN A 17 -6.30 13.87 16.94
CA ASN A 17 -6.85 12.87 16.04
C ASN A 17 -5.76 11.95 15.45
N LEU A 18 -4.88 11.42 16.30
CA LEU A 18 -3.87 10.45 15.88
C LEU A 18 -4.56 9.17 15.39
N ASP A 19 -4.30 8.80 14.16
CA ASP A 19 -4.69 7.52 13.60
C ASP A 19 -3.53 6.81 12.89
N ILE A 20 -3.62 5.49 12.79
CA ILE A 20 -2.83 4.70 11.88
C ILE A 20 -3.62 4.63 10.58
N ARG A 21 -3.14 5.36 9.59
CA ARG A 21 -3.83 5.47 8.30
C ARG A 21 -3.90 4.14 7.58
N THR A 22 -2.83 3.34 7.68
CA THR A 22 -2.79 2.02 7.04
C THR A 22 -1.87 1.07 7.79
N LEU A 23 -2.32 -0.17 7.89
CA LEU A 23 -1.51 -1.33 8.23
C LEU A 23 -1.48 -2.23 7.00
N THR A 24 -0.30 -2.45 6.43
CA THR A 24 -0.14 -3.18 5.17
C THR A 24 0.71 -4.42 5.36
N MET A 25 0.16 -5.59 5.00
CA MET A 25 0.93 -6.82 4.93
C MET A 25 1.52 -6.98 3.52
N GLY A 26 2.84 -6.93 3.41
CA GLY A 26 3.57 -7.25 2.19
C GLY A 26 3.79 -8.75 2.06
N ILE A 27 3.51 -9.34 0.90
CA ILE A 27 3.64 -10.78 0.65
C ILE A 27 4.39 -11.00 -0.66
N SER A 28 5.51 -11.72 -0.61
CA SER A 28 6.24 -12.16 -1.79
C SER A 28 5.46 -13.25 -2.53
N LEU A 29 5.42 -13.20 -3.85
CA LEU A 29 4.72 -14.19 -4.70
C LEU A 29 5.67 -14.99 -5.60
N PHE A 30 6.98 -14.91 -5.41
CA PHE A 30 7.94 -15.59 -6.30
C PHE A 30 7.81 -17.10 -6.30
N ASP A 31 7.41 -17.72 -5.20
CA ASP A 31 7.14 -19.14 -5.09
C ASP A 31 5.81 -19.58 -5.75
N CYS A 32 4.98 -18.61 -6.14
CA CYS A 32 3.71 -18.85 -6.83
C CYS A 32 3.84 -18.89 -8.35
N ILE A 33 5.03 -18.62 -8.91
CA ILE A 33 5.25 -18.60 -10.37
C ILE A 33 4.94 -19.97 -10.97
N ASP A 34 4.14 -19.98 -12.04
CA ASP A 34 3.82 -21.16 -12.83
C ASP A 34 3.55 -20.75 -14.29
N LYS A 35 3.83 -21.63 -15.24
CA LYS A 35 3.47 -21.42 -16.66
C LYS A 35 1.97 -21.44 -16.89
N ASP A 36 1.27 -22.29 -16.14
CA ASP A 36 -0.18 -22.34 -16.14
C ASP A 36 -0.72 -21.23 -15.20
N TYR A 37 -1.33 -20.21 -15.79
CA TYR A 37 -1.88 -19.08 -15.01
C TYR A 37 -2.92 -19.49 -13.96
N LYS A 38 -3.69 -20.57 -14.22
CA LYS A 38 -4.68 -21.05 -13.25
C LYS A 38 -4.00 -21.58 -12.01
N LYS A 39 -2.92 -22.35 -12.18
CA LYS A 39 -2.11 -22.84 -11.06
C LYS A 39 -1.39 -21.70 -10.34
N ALA A 40 -0.87 -20.72 -11.09
CA ALA A 40 -0.28 -19.54 -10.48
C ALA A 40 -1.30 -18.78 -9.63
N CYS A 41 -2.50 -18.52 -10.15
CA CYS A 41 -3.59 -17.88 -9.40
C CYS A 41 -4.03 -18.68 -8.17
N GLU A 42 -4.09 -20.01 -8.27
CA GLU A 42 -4.43 -20.87 -7.13
C GLU A 42 -3.38 -20.77 -6.02
N LYS A 43 -2.09 -20.88 -6.36
CA LYS A 43 -0.98 -20.70 -5.42
C LYS A 43 -0.99 -19.31 -4.77
N ILE A 44 -1.23 -18.25 -5.55
CA ILE A 44 -1.34 -16.86 -5.07
C ILE A 44 -2.48 -16.75 -4.05
N TYR A 45 -3.65 -17.23 -4.41
CA TYR A 45 -4.82 -17.21 -3.53
C TYR A 45 -4.57 -17.94 -2.22
N GLU A 46 -4.09 -19.19 -2.28
CA GLU A 46 -3.77 -19.99 -1.09
C GLU A 46 -2.70 -19.34 -0.22
N LYS A 47 -1.64 -18.78 -0.83
CA LYS A 47 -0.58 -18.09 -0.09
C LYS A 47 -1.13 -16.85 0.62
N ILE A 48 -1.89 -16.01 -0.05
CA ILE A 48 -2.49 -14.81 0.56
C ILE A 48 -3.34 -15.21 1.76
N LEU A 49 -4.24 -16.18 1.64
CA LEU A 49 -5.10 -16.62 2.75
C LEU A 49 -4.27 -17.18 3.92
N ARG A 50 -3.25 -17.96 3.63
CA ARG A 50 -2.37 -18.54 4.65
C ARG A 50 -1.59 -17.48 5.41
N GLU A 51 -0.95 -16.56 4.69
CA GLU A 51 -0.08 -15.55 5.30
C GLU A 51 -0.87 -14.47 6.06
N SER A 52 -2.07 -14.13 5.59
CA SER A 52 -2.95 -13.12 6.20
C SER A 52 -3.93 -13.69 7.23
N LYS A 53 -3.79 -14.97 7.57
CA LYS A 53 -4.57 -15.58 8.65
C LYS A 53 -4.44 -14.74 9.92
N ASP A 54 -5.57 -14.48 10.56
CA ASP A 54 -5.67 -13.69 11.80
C ASP A 54 -5.22 -12.22 11.69
N PHE A 55 -4.84 -11.72 10.49
CA PHE A 55 -4.35 -10.35 10.30
C PHE A 55 -5.37 -9.28 10.72
N ILE A 56 -6.60 -9.41 10.26
CA ILE A 56 -7.67 -8.43 10.54
C ILE A 56 -8.08 -8.47 12.02
N GLU A 57 -8.16 -9.66 12.61
CA GLU A 57 -8.51 -9.83 14.02
C GLU A 57 -7.42 -9.23 14.91
N THR A 58 -6.16 -9.56 14.67
CA THR A 58 -5.01 -8.99 15.38
C THR A 58 -4.95 -7.47 15.25
N SER A 59 -5.20 -6.92 14.05
CA SER A 59 -5.26 -5.48 13.83
C SER A 59 -6.32 -4.80 14.72
N LYS A 60 -7.52 -5.38 14.80
CA LYS A 60 -8.61 -4.86 15.66
C LYS A 60 -8.28 -4.96 17.14
N GLU A 61 -7.71 -6.07 17.59
CA GLU A 61 -7.31 -6.26 18.98
C GLU A 61 -6.24 -5.24 19.41
N VAL A 62 -5.20 -5.09 18.60
CA VAL A 62 -4.11 -4.14 18.89
C VAL A 62 -4.62 -2.70 18.87
N SER A 63 -5.47 -2.34 17.89
CA SER A 63 -6.16 -1.04 17.87
C SER A 63 -6.93 -0.78 19.17
N ALA A 64 -7.67 -1.77 19.66
CA ALA A 64 -8.44 -1.64 20.91
C ALA A 64 -7.53 -1.51 22.16
N ILE A 65 -6.40 -2.23 22.20
CA ILE A 65 -5.46 -2.19 23.34
C ILE A 65 -4.80 -0.82 23.46
N TYR A 66 -4.36 -0.23 22.34
CA TYR A 66 -3.68 1.07 22.34
C TYR A 66 -4.65 2.26 22.27
N GLY A 67 -5.92 2.02 21.95
CA GLY A 67 -6.91 3.07 21.71
C GLY A 67 -6.62 3.89 20.44
N VAL A 68 -5.73 3.43 19.56
CA VAL A 68 -5.36 4.10 18.30
C VAL A 68 -6.12 3.43 17.16
N PRO A 69 -7.00 4.15 16.44
CA PRO A 69 -7.73 3.56 15.33
C PRO A 69 -6.80 3.22 14.16
N ILE A 70 -6.94 2.01 13.62
CA ILE A 70 -6.33 1.58 12.37
C ILE A 70 -7.42 1.71 11.30
N ILE A 71 -7.23 2.64 10.37
CA ILE A 71 -8.28 3.05 9.41
C ILE A 71 -8.40 2.05 8.25
N ASN A 72 -7.26 1.59 7.70
CA ASN A 72 -7.26 0.65 6.59
C ASN A 72 -6.29 -0.50 6.85
N ASN A 73 -6.75 -1.71 6.58
CA ASN A 73 -5.92 -2.91 6.51
C ASN A 73 -5.71 -3.28 5.05
N ARG A 74 -4.47 -3.46 4.63
CA ARG A 74 -4.12 -3.68 3.22
C ARG A 74 -3.19 -4.87 3.05
N ILE A 75 -3.21 -5.43 1.84
CA ILE A 75 -2.19 -6.35 1.38
C ILE A 75 -1.46 -5.71 0.21
N SER A 76 -0.16 -5.87 0.15
CA SER A 76 0.67 -5.56 -1.02
C SER A 76 1.40 -6.83 -1.45
N VAL A 77 1.43 -7.09 -2.75
CA VAL A 77 2.10 -8.29 -3.28
C VAL A 77 3.21 -7.90 -4.26
N THR A 78 4.10 -8.84 -4.53
CA THR A 78 5.11 -8.69 -5.59
C THR A 78 4.45 -8.21 -6.89
N PRO A 79 5.04 -7.26 -7.62
CA PRO A 79 4.49 -6.78 -8.88
C PRO A 79 4.09 -7.91 -9.82
N ILE A 80 2.81 -7.97 -10.17
CA ILE A 80 2.24 -9.07 -10.98
C ILE A 80 2.89 -9.16 -12.35
N SER A 81 3.42 -8.07 -12.90
CA SER A 81 4.17 -8.15 -14.18
C SER A 81 5.33 -9.13 -14.11
N LEU A 82 5.98 -9.27 -12.94
CA LEU A 82 7.10 -10.20 -12.75
C LEU A 82 6.62 -11.67 -12.65
N ILE A 83 5.50 -11.88 -12.01
CA ILE A 83 4.93 -13.22 -11.76
C ILE A 83 4.27 -13.76 -13.05
N ALA A 84 3.44 -12.92 -13.67
CA ALA A 84 2.69 -13.28 -14.88
C ALA A 84 3.59 -13.42 -16.13
N ALA A 85 4.82 -12.88 -16.10
CA ALA A 85 5.80 -13.02 -17.19
C ALA A 85 6.12 -14.48 -17.57
N ALA A 86 5.89 -15.42 -16.67
CA ALA A 86 6.08 -16.85 -16.94
C ALA A 86 4.95 -17.48 -17.76
N THR A 87 3.82 -16.78 -17.93
CA THR A 87 2.62 -17.28 -18.62
C THR A 87 2.57 -16.79 -20.08
N ASP A 88 1.78 -17.49 -20.90
CA ASP A 88 1.55 -17.11 -22.30
C ASP A 88 0.28 -16.24 -22.50
N LEU A 89 -0.20 -15.58 -21.42
CA LEU A 89 -1.38 -14.72 -21.50
C LEU A 89 -1.09 -13.39 -22.19
N ASP A 90 -2.06 -12.90 -22.95
CA ASP A 90 -2.07 -11.55 -23.56
C ASP A 90 -2.89 -10.53 -22.75
N ASP A 91 -3.51 -10.97 -21.66
CA ASP A 91 -4.33 -10.15 -20.74
C ASP A 91 -4.17 -10.70 -19.32
N TYR A 92 -3.70 -9.88 -18.39
CA TYR A 92 -3.48 -10.26 -17.00
C TYR A 92 -4.66 -9.98 -16.07
N THR A 93 -5.82 -9.63 -16.61
CA THR A 93 -7.07 -9.48 -15.83
C THR A 93 -7.36 -10.68 -14.90
N PRO A 94 -7.14 -11.96 -15.30
CA PRO A 94 -7.36 -13.11 -14.40
C PRO A 94 -6.54 -13.06 -13.11
N PHE A 95 -5.34 -12.47 -13.13
CA PHE A 95 -4.56 -12.25 -11.90
C PHE A 95 -5.19 -11.18 -11.00
N ALA A 96 -5.72 -10.10 -11.58
CA ALA A 96 -6.44 -9.09 -10.80
C ALA A 96 -7.70 -9.68 -10.16
N GLU A 97 -8.48 -10.48 -10.88
CA GLU A 97 -9.66 -11.17 -10.36
C GLU A 97 -9.29 -12.15 -9.22
N CYS A 98 -8.16 -12.83 -9.33
CA CYS A 98 -7.62 -13.69 -8.28
C CYS A 98 -7.27 -12.88 -7.02
N LEU A 99 -6.57 -11.76 -7.17
CA LEU A 99 -6.23 -10.85 -6.05
C LEU A 99 -7.47 -10.27 -5.39
N ASP A 100 -8.47 -9.85 -6.16
CA ASP A 100 -9.73 -9.30 -5.66
C ASP A 100 -10.50 -10.32 -4.81
N ARG A 101 -10.59 -11.56 -5.30
CA ARG A 101 -11.19 -12.66 -4.56
C ARG A 101 -10.45 -12.92 -3.24
N ALA A 102 -9.14 -13.01 -3.28
CA ALA A 102 -8.34 -13.23 -2.06
C ALA A 102 -8.51 -12.09 -1.06
N ALA A 103 -8.51 -10.83 -1.53
CA ALA A 103 -8.72 -9.67 -0.67
C ALA A 103 -10.10 -9.65 0.00
N LYS A 104 -11.14 -10.03 -0.74
CA LYS A 104 -12.51 -10.16 -0.20
C LYS A 104 -12.61 -11.25 0.86
N ASP A 105 -12.01 -12.40 0.63
CA ASP A 105 -12.06 -13.52 1.56
C ASP A 105 -11.24 -13.29 2.83
N VAL A 106 -10.13 -12.52 2.74
CA VAL A 106 -9.38 -12.07 3.91
C VAL A 106 -10.10 -10.93 4.65
N GLY A 107 -10.88 -10.11 3.96
CA GLY A 107 -11.59 -8.97 4.52
C GLY A 107 -10.72 -7.71 4.66
N VAL A 108 -9.72 -7.54 3.78
CA VAL A 108 -8.93 -6.30 3.72
C VAL A 108 -9.64 -5.22 2.89
N ASP A 109 -9.28 -3.96 3.13
CA ASP A 109 -9.88 -2.83 2.42
C ASP A 109 -9.36 -2.69 0.99
N PHE A 110 -8.08 -3.01 0.76
CA PHE A 110 -7.45 -2.95 -0.56
C PHE A 110 -6.33 -3.98 -0.70
N ILE A 111 -6.05 -4.37 -1.95
CA ILE A 111 -4.88 -5.15 -2.33
C ILE A 111 -4.14 -4.47 -3.48
N GLY A 112 -2.85 -4.19 -3.26
CA GLY A 112 -1.94 -3.63 -4.25
C GLY A 112 -1.00 -4.70 -4.82
N GLY A 113 -0.30 -4.34 -5.91
CA GLY A 113 0.66 -5.23 -6.56
C GLY A 113 0.27 -5.62 -7.99
N PHE A 114 -0.91 -5.21 -8.49
CA PHE A 114 -1.17 -5.28 -9.91
C PHE A 114 -0.38 -4.19 -10.63
N SER A 115 0.96 -4.36 -10.66
CA SER A 115 1.93 -3.29 -10.88
C SER A 115 3.01 -3.68 -11.87
N ALA A 116 3.61 -2.64 -12.53
CA ALA A 116 4.76 -2.76 -13.40
C ALA A 116 5.82 -1.70 -13.06
N LEU A 117 7.10 -2.10 -13.04
CA LEU A 117 8.23 -1.24 -12.70
C LEU A 117 9.08 -1.02 -13.97
N VAL A 118 8.76 0.04 -14.72
CA VAL A 118 9.28 0.26 -16.08
C VAL A 118 10.26 1.43 -16.22
N GLN A 119 10.77 1.95 -15.10
CA GLN A 119 11.68 3.10 -15.06
C GLN A 119 13.01 2.87 -15.80
N LYS A 120 13.45 1.62 -15.95
CA LYS A 120 14.70 1.27 -16.66
C LYS A 120 14.49 0.63 -18.04
N GLY A 121 13.25 0.41 -18.40
CA GLY A 121 12.85 -0.27 -19.63
C GLY A 121 11.57 -1.07 -19.38
N MET A 122 10.88 -1.43 -20.45
CA MET A 122 9.60 -2.12 -20.41
C MET A 122 9.74 -3.48 -21.10
N THR A 123 9.40 -4.54 -20.40
CA THR A 123 9.33 -5.89 -20.97
C THR A 123 7.97 -6.12 -21.64
N LYS A 124 7.84 -7.20 -22.41
CA LYS A 124 6.54 -7.60 -22.99
C LYS A 124 5.49 -7.83 -21.89
N ALA A 125 5.89 -8.42 -20.76
CA ALA A 125 4.99 -8.66 -19.63
C ALA A 125 4.50 -7.35 -18.96
N ASP A 126 5.37 -6.36 -18.83
CA ASP A 126 5.00 -5.05 -18.33
C ASP A 126 4.00 -4.36 -19.26
N GLU A 127 4.23 -4.44 -20.58
CA GLU A 127 3.32 -3.88 -21.59
C GLU A 127 1.94 -4.54 -21.53
N ILE A 128 1.89 -5.87 -21.41
CA ILE A 128 0.62 -6.61 -21.26
C ILE A 128 -0.09 -6.17 -19.98
N LEU A 129 0.63 -6.09 -18.85
CA LEU A 129 0.03 -5.66 -17.57
C LEU A 129 -0.55 -4.26 -17.68
N ILE A 130 0.22 -3.29 -18.20
CA ILE A 130 -0.23 -1.89 -18.33
C ILE A 130 -1.50 -1.82 -19.20
N LYS A 131 -1.54 -2.54 -20.32
CA LYS A 131 -2.74 -2.61 -21.19
C LYS A 131 -3.93 -3.32 -20.53
N SER A 132 -3.69 -4.21 -19.58
CA SER A 132 -4.74 -4.91 -18.83
C SER A 132 -5.37 -4.05 -17.74
N ILE A 133 -4.71 -2.96 -17.27
CA ILE A 133 -5.17 -2.12 -16.14
C ILE A 133 -6.61 -1.63 -16.32
N PRO A 134 -7.04 -1.06 -17.47
CA PRO A 134 -8.39 -0.52 -17.58
C PRO A 134 -9.47 -1.59 -17.37
N LYS A 135 -9.28 -2.77 -17.92
CA LYS A 135 -10.21 -3.87 -17.76
C LYS A 135 -10.14 -4.42 -16.33
N ALA A 136 -8.95 -4.68 -15.81
CA ALA A 136 -8.75 -5.21 -14.46
C ALA A 136 -9.41 -4.32 -13.39
N LEU A 137 -9.14 -3.02 -13.39
CA LEU A 137 -9.66 -2.10 -12.38
C LEU A 137 -11.15 -1.75 -12.56
N SER A 138 -11.71 -1.94 -13.76
CA SER A 138 -13.16 -1.78 -13.98
C SER A 138 -13.99 -3.01 -13.59
N THR A 139 -13.35 -4.19 -13.47
CA THR A 139 -14.03 -5.46 -13.13
C THR A 139 -13.77 -5.94 -11.71
N THR A 140 -12.86 -5.30 -10.97
CA THR A 140 -12.50 -5.63 -9.59
C THR A 140 -12.85 -4.49 -8.63
N ASP A 141 -13.12 -4.82 -7.37
CA ASP A 141 -13.51 -3.83 -6.36
C ASP A 141 -12.31 -3.33 -5.55
N LEU A 142 -11.46 -4.23 -5.04
CA LEU A 142 -10.43 -3.93 -4.06
C LEU A 142 -9.01 -3.86 -4.63
N VAL A 143 -8.82 -4.25 -5.89
CA VAL A 143 -7.50 -4.24 -6.53
C VAL A 143 -7.07 -2.84 -6.86
N CYS A 144 -5.84 -2.52 -6.48
CA CYS A 144 -5.14 -1.29 -6.83
C CYS A 144 -3.95 -1.59 -7.72
N SER A 145 -3.60 -0.64 -8.58
CA SER A 145 -2.54 -0.77 -9.56
C SER A 145 -1.56 0.38 -9.51
N SER A 146 -0.31 0.12 -9.89
CA SER A 146 0.69 1.17 -10.05
C SER A 146 1.66 0.89 -11.19
N VAL A 147 2.17 1.98 -11.77
CA VAL A 147 3.23 1.93 -12.77
C VAL A 147 4.33 2.90 -12.37
N ASN A 148 5.55 2.40 -12.14
CA ASN A 148 6.71 3.24 -11.89
C ASN A 148 7.41 3.56 -13.22
N VAL A 149 7.19 4.77 -13.74
CA VAL A 149 7.65 5.18 -15.07
C VAL A 149 8.99 5.91 -15.06
N GLY A 150 9.53 6.25 -13.90
CA GLY A 150 10.75 7.04 -13.83
C GLY A 150 11.55 6.84 -12.55
N SER A 151 12.82 7.22 -12.61
CA SER A 151 13.66 7.37 -11.43
C SER A 151 14.76 8.40 -11.66
N THR A 152 15.27 8.99 -10.58
CA THR A 152 16.40 9.92 -10.63
C THR A 152 17.61 9.31 -11.34
N LYS A 153 17.80 8.00 -11.20
CA LYS A 153 18.94 7.28 -11.81
C LYS A 153 18.74 6.97 -13.28
N ALA A 154 17.51 6.60 -13.70
CA ALA A 154 17.22 6.12 -15.05
C ALA A 154 16.56 7.18 -15.96
N GLY A 155 16.07 8.28 -15.40
CA GLY A 155 15.21 9.22 -16.10
C GLY A 155 13.76 8.76 -16.18
N ILE A 156 13.02 9.26 -17.15
CA ILE A 156 11.60 8.97 -17.38
C ILE A 156 11.45 8.13 -18.63
N ASN A 157 10.71 7.03 -18.53
CA ASN A 157 10.30 6.20 -19.65
C ASN A 157 9.10 6.84 -20.36
N MET A 158 9.36 7.64 -21.40
CA MET A 158 8.32 8.40 -22.11
C MET A 158 7.31 7.51 -22.85
N ASP A 159 7.72 6.33 -23.32
CA ASP A 159 6.81 5.37 -23.97
C ASP A 159 5.80 4.83 -22.93
N ALA A 160 6.27 4.52 -21.74
CA ALA A 160 5.38 4.12 -20.63
C ALA A 160 4.46 5.25 -20.20
N VAL A 161 4.93 6.51 -20.17
CA VAL A 161 4.09 7.68 -19.85
C VAL A 161 3.00 7.85 -20.91
N ALA A 162 3.31 7.74 -22.19
CA ALA A 162 2.32 7.83 -23.28
C ALA A 162 1.26 6.72 -23.13
N MET A 163 1.69 5.48 -22.89
CA MET A 163 0.79 4.34 -22.68
C MET A 163 -0.09 4.54 -21.43
N CYS A 164 0.46 5.05 -20.33
CA CYS A 164 -0.31 5.36 -19.13
C CYS A 164 -1.37 6.45 -19.38
N GLY A 165 -1.11 7.41 -20.25
CA GLY A 165 -2.09 8.42 -20.64
C GLY A 165 -3.33 7.80 -21.33
N GLU A 166 -3.11 6.84 -22.24
CA GLU A 166 -4.19 6.09 -22.89
C GLU A 166 -4.95 5.21 -21.89
N VAL A 167 -4.23 4.54 -21.00
CA VAL A 167 -4.80 3.71 -19.91
C VAL A 167 -5.71 4.52 -19.00
N VAL A 168 -5.27 5.70 -18.55
CA VAL A 168 -6.09 6.57 -17.68
C VAL A 168 -7.36 7.01 -18.40
N LYS A 169 -7.28 7.37 -19.69
CA LYS A 169 -8.43 7.75 -20.49
C LYS A 169 -9.44 6.60 -20.66
N ASP A 170 -8.96 5.40 -21.02
CA ASP A 170 -9.82 4.21 -21.16
C ASP A 170 -10.45 3.82 -19.81
N LEU A 171 -9.68 3.87 -18.72
CA LEU A 171 -10.17 3.56 -17.38
C LEU A 171 -11.25 4.56 -16.91
N ALA A 172 -11.06 5.85 -17.16
CA ALA A 172 -12.06 6.87 -16.87
C ALA A 172 -13.37 6.63 -17.63
N GLU A 173 -13.27 6.30 -18.93
CA GLU A 173 -14.45 6.00 -19.75
C GLU A 173 -15.19 4.74 -19.28
N ARG A 174 -14.45 3.67 -18.91
CA ARG A 174 -15.04 2.41 -18.41
C ARG A 174 -15.73 2.57 -17.06
N THR A 175 -15.29 3.52 -16.25
CA THR A 175 -15.80 3.73 -14.88
C THR A 175 -16.55 5.04 -14.71
N LYS A 176 -16.99 5.68 -15.81
CA LYS A 176 -17.70 6.96 -15.80
C LYS A 176 -18.99 6.94 -14.99
N ASP A 177 -19.69 5.81 -15.00
CA ASP A 177 -20.97 5.64 -14.28
C ASP A 177 -20.77 5.48 -12.74
N THR A 178 -19.53 5.38 -12.29
CA THR A 178 -19.10 5.34 -10.88
C THR A 178 -18.14 6.48 -10.55
N ASP A 179 -18.35 7.67 -11.11
CA ASP A 179 -17.51 8.87 -10.91
C ASP A 179 -16.03 8.64 -11.25
N ALA A 180 -15.73 7.79 -12.22
CA ALA A 180 -14.39 7.37 -12.63
C ALA A 180 -13.56 6.77 -11.47
N LEU A 181 -14.20 6.06 -10.53
CA LEU A 181 -13.56 5.47 -9.35
C LEU A 181 -12.37 4.58 -9.70
N GLY A 182 -12.38 3.94 -10.88
CA GLY A 182 -11.24 3.15 -11.36
C GLY A 182 -9.93 3.94 -11.36
N CYS A 183 -9.98 5.22 -11.73
CA CYS A 183 -8.80 6.08 -11.75
C CYS A 183 -8.22 6.35 -10.34
N ALA A 184 -9.05 6.33 -9.30
CA ALA A 184 -8.59 6.47 -7.92
C ALA A 184 -7.81 5.23 -7.42
N LYS A 185 -7.93 4.09 -8.12
CA LYS A 185 -7.22 2.85 -7.82
C LYS A 185 -5.90 2.70 -8.60
N LEU A 186 -5.53 3.68 -9.44
CA LEU A 186 -4.31 3.68 -10.26
C LEU A 186 -3.37 4.80 -9.82
N VAL A 187 -2.10 4.46 -9.61
CA VAL A 187 -1.03 5.43 -9.32
C VAL A 187 0.10 5.27 -10.32
N ILE A 188 0.54 6.39 -10.89
CA ILE A 188 1.71 6.46 -11.77
C ILE A 188 2.82 7.17 -10.99
N PHE A 189 3.92 6.46 -10.76
CA PHE A 189 5.03 6.92 -9.93
C PHE A 189 6.24 7.36 -10.73
N SER A 190 7.05 8.20 -10.08
CA SER A 190 8.48 8.34 -10.34
C SER A 190 9.22 8.24 -9.01
N ASN A 191 10.36 7.54 -8.99
CA ASN A 191 11.12 7.26 -7.77
C ASN A 191 10.34 6.47 -6.71
N ALA A 192 9.51 5.51 -7.11
CA ALA A 192 8.93 4.58 -6.15
C ALA A 192 10.05 3.90 -5.35
N VAL A 193 9.88 3.80 -4.05
CA VAL A 193 10.78 3.05 -3.17
C VAL A 193 10.70 1.56 -3.47
N GLU A 194 11.71 0.79 -3.06
CA GLU A 194 11.78 -0.66 -3.37
C GLU A 194 10.61 -1.45 -2.79
N ASP A 195 10.17 -1.12 -1.58
CA ASP A 195 8.90 -1.58 -1.02
C ASP A 195 7.99 -0.37 -0.81
N ASN A 196 6.84 -0.34 -1.49
CA ASN A 196 5.89 0.74 -1.39
C ASN A 196 4.55 0.23 -0.87
N PRO A 197 4.33 0.23 0.45
CA PRO A 197 3.14 -0.33 1.06
C PRO A 197 1.95 0.63 1.10
N PHE A 198 2.10 1.86 0.61
CA PHE A 198 1.14 2.94 0.83
C PHE A 198 0.39 3.36 -0.42
N MET A 199 -0.75 4.04 -0.24
CA MET A 199 -1.65 4.53 -1.28
C MET A 199 -2.28 3.40 -2.11
N ALA A 200 -2.98 3.76 -3.18
CA ALA A 200 -3.52 2.80 -4.14
C ALA A 200 -2.42 2.02 -4.90
N GLY A 201 -1.22 2.60 -5.00
CA GLY A 201 -0.09 2.04 -5.74
C GLY A 201 0.82 1.10 -4.95
N ALA A 202 0.36 0.53 -3.84
CA ALA A 202 1.18 -0.37 -3.03
C ALA A 202 1.67 -1.58 -3.83
N PHE A 203 2.93 -1.98 -3.58
CA PHE A 203 3.51 -3.24 -4.05
C PHE A 203 4.59 -3.70 -3.05
N HIS A 204 4.84 -5.00 -3.01
CA HIS A 204 5.88 -5.60 -2.19
C HIS A 204 7.17 -5.73 -2.99
N GLY A 205 8.26 -5.22 -2.44
CA GLY A 205 9.56 -5.18 -3.10
C GLY A 205 10.17 -6.55 -3.33
N VAL A 206 10.98 -6.65 -4.38
CA VAL A 206 11.60 -7.92 -4.80
C VAL A 206 12.72 -8.38 -3.86
N SER A 207 13.29 -7.48 -3.07
CA SER A 207 14.38 -7.74 -2.12
C SER A 207 13.93 -7.81 -0.66
N GLU A 208 12.63 -7.68 -0.43
CA GLU A 208 12.05 -7.75 0.90
C GLU A 208 11.87 -9.19 1.40
N ALA A 209 11.63 -9.34 2.70
CA ALA A 209 11.32 -10.64 3.30
C ALA A 209 10.02 -11.23 2.74
N ASP A 210 9.82 -12.55 2.88
CA ASP A 210 8.65 -13.24 2.31
C ASP A 210 7.32 -12.66 2.77
N THR A 211 7.25 -12.21 4.04
CA THR A 211 6.09 -11.49 4.58
C THR A 211 6.53 -10.43 5.58
N VAL A 212 6.04 -9.19 5.42
CA VAL A 212 6.36 -8.06 6.30
C VAL A 212 5.08 -7.28 6.67
N ILE A 213 5.12 -6.60 7.81
CA ILE A 213 4.08 -5.64 8.21
C ILE A 213 4.65 -4.23 8.12
N ASN A 214 3.99 -3.39 7.35
CA ASN A 214 4.30 -1.98 7.16
C ASN A 214 3.21 -1.11 7.79
N VAL A 215 3.57 0.07 8.27
CA VAL A 215 2.63 1.00 8.90
C VAL A 215 2.77 2.40 8.33
N GLY A 216 1.63 3.00 7.99
CA GLY A 216 1.54 4.41 7.64
C GLY A 216 0.72 5.16 8.68
N VAL A 217 1.27 6.24 9.21
CA VAL A 217 0.60 7.07 10.23
C VAL A 217 0.12 8.40 9.63
N SER A 218 -0.92 9.00 10.23
CA SER A 218 -1.46 10.27 9.77
C SER A 218 -0.64 11.43 10.32
N GLY A 219 0.35 11.89 9.53
CA GLY A 219 1.22 13.00 9.91
C GLY A 219 0.60 14.39 9.76
N PRO A 220 0.09 14.78 8.58
CA PRO A 220 -0.32 16.16 8.31
C PRO A 220 -1.45 16.67 9.21
N GLY A 221 -2.43 15.83 9.52
CA GLY A 221 -3.55 16.18 10.41
C GLY A 221 -3.09 16.51 11.82
N VAL A 222 -2.28 15.64 12.40
CA VAL A 222 -1.75 15.80 13.76
C VAL A 222 -0.79 16.98 13.85
N VAL A 223 0.07 17.18 12.86
CA VAL A 223 0.96 18.35 12.78
C VAL A 223 0.15 19.64 12.70
N LYS A 224 -0.90 19.68 11.84
CA LYS A 224 -1.80 20.84 11.76
C LYS A 224 -2.44 21.15 13.12
N ALA A 225 -2.94 20.15 13.83
CA ALA A 225 -3.52 20.33 15.16
C ALA A 225 -2.48 20.85 16.15
N ALA A 226 -1.27 20.31 16.16
CA ALA A 226 -0.19 20.70 17.06
C ALA A 226 0.28 22.15 16.90
N ILE A 227 0.21 22.73 15.68
CA ILE A 227 0.59 24.13 15.39
C ILE A 227 -0.60 25.10 15.38
N SER A 228 -1.82 24.61 15.43
CA SER A 228 -3.02 25.44 15.43
C SER A 228 -3.03 26.42 16.60
N GLY A 229 -3.38 27.68 16.32
CA GLY A 229 -3.38 28.74 17.33
C GLY A 229 -2.00 29.26 17.77
N LYS A 230 -0.92 28.85 17.08
CA LYS A 230 0.46 29.24 17.38
C LYS A 230 1.07 30.16 16.34
N ASP A 231 0.25 30.91 15.61
CA ASP A 231 0.66 31.75 14.46
C ASP A 231 1.69 32.84 14.83
N ASN A 232 1.77 33.22 16.11
CA ASN A 232 2.69 34.27 16.60
C ASN A 232 4.05 33.73 17.07
N LEU A 233 4.29 32.41 16.98
CA LEU A 233 5.58 31.84 17.39
C LEU A 233 6.65 32.06 16.32
N PRO A 234 7.91 32.25 16.73
CA PRO A 234 9.04 32.25 15.80
C PRO A 234 9.12 30.92 15.03
N ILE A 235 9.59 30.96 13.79
CA ILE A 235 9.66 29.78 12.91
C ILE A 235 10.47 28.62 13.51
N ASN A 236 11.54 28.91 14.25
CA ASN A 236 12.34 27.89 14.92
C ASN A 236 11.54 27.15 16.02
N GLU A 237 10.66 27.82 16.74
CA GLU A 237 9.80 27.19 17.73
C GLU A 237 8.73 26.32 17.07
N ILE A 238 8.15 26.79 15.97
CA ILE A 238 7.20 26.00 15.16
C ILE A 238 7.89 24.74 14.63
N CYS A 239 9.11 24.84 14.10
CA CYS A 239 9.89 23.69 13.65
C CYS A 239 10.16 22.67 14.76
N GLU A 240 10.46 23.11 15.99
CA GLU A 240 10.64 22.21 17.14
C GLU A 240 9.33 21.51 17.55
N ILE A 241 8.19 22.20 17.45
CA ILE A 241 6.88 21.59 17.70
C ILE A 241 6.61 20.50 16.67
N ILE A 242 6.78 20.79 15.37
CA ILE A 242 6.59 19.85 14.28
C ILE A 242 7.48 18.60 14.46
N LYS A 243 8.77 18.82 14.72
CA LYS A 243 9.74 17.75 14.94
C LYS A 243 9.35 16.83 16.12
N LYS A 244 8.98 17.42 17.26
CA LYS A 244 8.54 16.66 18.44
C LYS A 244 7.27 15.88 18.15
N THR A 245 6.31 16.48 17.44
CA THR A 245 5.06 15.85 17.06
C THR A 245 5.31 14.67 16.12
N ALA A 246 6.09 14.86 15.04
CA ALA A 246 6.46 13.80 14.12
C ALA A 246 7.13 12.62 14.84
N PHE A 247 8.08 12.90 15.75
CA PHE A 247 8.75 11.87 16.53
C PHE A 247 7.79 11.06 17.40
N LYS A 248 6.81 11.70 18.03
CA LYS A 248 5.80 11.02 18.87
C LYS A 248 4.90 10.11 18.02
N ILE A 249 4.42 10.62 16.88
CA ILE A 249 3.54 9.89 15.95
C ILE A 249 4.24 8.63 15.45
N THR A 250 5.48 8.77 14.97
CA THR A 250 6.25 7.63 14.45
C THR A 250 6.52 6.58 15.53
N ARG A 251 6.83 7.00 16.76
CA ARG A 251 7.03 6.07 17.90
C ARG A 251 5.77 5.29 18.23
N MET A 252 4.60 5.93 18.18
CA MET A 252 3.33 5.26 18.42
C MET A 252 2.99 4.29 17.29
N GLY A 253 3.17 4.69 16.04
CA GLY A 253 2.98 3.82 14.88
C GLY A 253 3.90 2.60 14.93
N GLU A 254 5.18 2.78 15.26
CA GLU A 254 6.13 1.69 15.43
C GLU A 254 5.71 0.72 16.54
N LEU A 255 5.26 1.24 17.70
CA LEU A 255 4.84 0.41 18.81
C LEU A 255 3.66 -0.49 18.44
N VAL A 256 2.63 0.08 17.81
CA VAL A 256 1.45 -0.66 17.36
C VAL A 256 1.83 -1.71 16.30
N ALA A 257 2.64 -1.33 15.31
CA ALA A 257 3.05 -2.26 14.25
C ALA A 257 3.90 -3.41 14.78
N ARG A 258 4.80 -3.17 15.74
CA ARG A 258 5.61 -4.23 16.36
C ARG A 258 4.76 -5.20 17.18
N ASP A 259 3.74 -4.73 17.90
CA ASP A 259 2.82 -5.64 18.62
C ASP A 259 2.04 -6.53 17.63
N VAL A 260 1.60 -5.98 16.49
CA VAL A 260 0.98 -6.78 15.42
C VAL A 260 1.99 -7.81 14.88
N CYS A 261 3.24 -7.41 14.61
CA CYS A 261 4.28 -8.32 14.13
C CYS A 261 4.54 -9.47 15.10
N ASP A 262 4.68 -9.16 16.39
CA ASP A 262 4.98 -10.16 17.43
C ASP A 262 3.83 -11.18 17.56
N ARG A 263 2.56 -10.74 17.50
CA ARG A 263 1.39 -11.62 17.57
C ARG A 263 1.25 -12.51 16.34
N LEU A 264 1.56 -11.98 15.16
CA LEU A 264 1.47 -12.72 13.90
C LEU A 264 2.75 -13.53 13.58
N GLY A 265 3.84 -13.34 14.31
CA GLY A 265 5.14 -13.94 14.01
C GLY A 265 5.72 -13.44 12.68
N LYS A 266 5.47 -12.16 12.31
CA LYS A 266 5.93 -11.54 11.07
C LYS A 266 6.99 -10.48 11.32
N SER A 267 7.79 -10.18 10.27
CA SER A 267 8.80 -9.14 10.35
C SER A 267 8.18 -7.74 10.25
N PHE A 268 8.77 -6.77 10.95
CA PHE A 268 8.46 -5.36 10.77
C PHE A 268 9.24 -4.84 9.55
N GLY A 269 8.55 -4.15 8.66
CA GLY A 269 9.12 -3.55 7.45
C GLY A 269 9.33 -2.03 7.62
N ILE A 270 8.48 -1.23 6.98
CA ILE A 270 8.61 0.23 6.89
C ILE A 270 7.56 0.93 7.76
N LEU A 271 7.97 2.08 8.34
CA LEU A 271 7.07 3.07 8.89
C LEU A 271 7.16 4.34 8.05
N ASP A 272 6.02 4.86 7.63
CA ASP A 272 5.89 6.13 6.89
C ASP A 272 4.94 7.11 7.60
N LEU A 273 5.19 8.41 7.37
CA LEU A 273 4.51 9.53 8.02
C LEU A 273 3.87 10.48 6.99
#